data_4eb812d8d09068017a67374fb594ecb2
#
_entry.id   4eb812d8d09068017a67374fb594ecb2
#
_cell.length_a   1.000
_cell.length_b   1.000
_cell.length_c   1.000
_cell.angle_alpha   90.00
_cell.angle_beta   90.00
_cell.angle_gamma   90.00
#
_symmetry.space_group_name_H-M   'P 1'
#
loop_
_entity.id
_entity.type
_entity.pdbx_description
1 polymer ?
#
loop_
_entity_poly.entity_id
_entity_poly.type
_entity_poly.pdbx_seq_one_letter_code
_entity_poly.pdbx_strand_id
1 'polypeptide(L)'
;MKELKGACIIGQSGGPTSVINASAYGVIDTALKSGVITQVLGAEHGIKGVLSDRLFDMGLEDPEELRLLKYTPSSALGSCRYKIADPEVDDTDYRRILEVFKKHNVRYFFYNGGNDSMDTCNKINQYMQSVGYECRVMGVPKTIDNDLFGTDHCPGYASAAKYIATSLMEVNLDAHVYDTGMIVVMEIMGRHAGWLTAAAALAGEYGAGPDLIYLPEVDFSMPQFIEDVKRVYAEKGSCIVAVSEGIHYEDGGFVSEAKVAANDGFGHAQLGGLAAMLAQVLKEETGAKVRGIELNLLQRCGAHLASETDIEESVMSGKAAVENAVAGITDKMVGFQCTRDNGKYVCKTELLNLTDVANTEKKVPLEWINKEHNGVEQPFIDYVLPLIQGEPNLPKVDSLPRFAKLKKVLVK
;
A
#
# COMPACT_ATOMS: atom_id res chain seq x y z
N MET A 1 31.25 17.86 -3.28
CA MET A 1 30.72 17.71 -1.89
C MET A 1 31.56 16.65 -1.19
N LYS A 2 31.80 16.79 0.12
CA LYS A 2 32.51 15.76 0.91
C LYS A 2 31.63 14.52 0.97
N GLU A 3 32.17 13.36 0.61
CA GLU A 3 31.44 12.09 0.72
C GLU A 3 31.04 11.83 2.16
N LEU A 4 29.73 11.61 2.41
CA LEU A 4 29.22 11.24 3.73
C LEU A 4 29.38 9.73 3.90
N LYS A 5 30.31 9.28 4.74
CA LYS A 5 30.61 7.86 4.93
C LYS A 5 30.05 7.36 6.26
N GLY A 6 29.25 6.29 6.22
CA GLY A 6 28.65 5.70 7.42
C GLY A 6 27.64 4.61 7.12
N ALA A 7 27.00 4.06 8.16
CA ALA A 7 25.98 3.05 8.02
C ALA A 7 24.66 3.62 7.49
N CYS A 8 23.81 2.75 6.95
CA CYS A 8 22.41 3.05 6.71
C CYS A 8 21.47 2.19 7.54
N ILE A 9 20.27 2.71 7.82
CA ILE A 9 19.15 1.94 8.36
C ILE A 9 18.01 1.94 7.34
N ILE A 10 17.41 0.77 7.10
CA ILE A 10 16.12 0.60 6.44
C ILE A 10 15.09 0.09 7.43
N GLY A 11 13.94 0.77 7.56
CA GLY A 11 12.80 0.34 8.35
C GLY A 11 11.55 0.19 7.48
N GLN A 12 10.66 -0.72 7.86
CA GLN A 12 9.35 -0.94 7.22
C GLN A 12 8.24 -0.54 8.19
N SER A 13 7.19 0.13 7.70
CA SER A 13 6.16 0.75 8.54
C SER A 13 4.75 0.62 7.97
N GLY A 14 3.78 0.55 8.86
CA GLY A 14 2.35 0.49 8.53
C GLY A 14 1.89 -0.87 8.03
N GLY A 15 0.74 -0.90 7.34
CA GLY A 15 0.20 -2.11 6.72
C GLY A 15 1.16 -2.65 5.64
N PRO A 16 1.43 -3.96 5.60
CA PRO A 16 2.30 -4.54 4.58
C PRO A 16 1.61 -4.63 3.22
N THR A 17 2.40 -4.89 2.17
CA THR A 17 1.92 -5.17 0.80
C THR A 17 2.60 -6.41 0.24
N SER A 18 2.17 -6.86 -0.93
CA SER A 18 2.86 -7.94 -1.65
C SER A 18 4.25 -7.55 -2.17
N VAL A 19 4.57 -6.23 -2.27
CA VAL A 19 5.83 -5.72 -2.84
C VAL A 19 6.65 -4.83 -1.90
N ILE A 20 6.23 -4.63 -0.65
CA ILE A 20 6.99 -3.81 0.31
C ILE A 20 8.45 -4.31 0.48
N ASN A 21 8.65 -5.63 0.40
CA ASN A 21 9.97 -6.22 0.47
C ASN A 21 10.76 -6.03 -0.82
N ALA A 22 10.13 -5.84 -1.98
CA ALA A 22 10.80 -5.49 -3.22
C ALA A 22 11.42 -4.09 -3.13
N SER A 23 10.71 -3.12 -2.54
CA SER A 23 11.26 -1.80 -2.23
C SER A 23 12.43 -1.90 -1.24
N ALA A 24 12.28 -2.67 -0.17
CA ALA A 24 13.36 -2.91 0.80
C ALA A 24 14.59 -3.58 0.14
N TYR A 25 14.38 -4.55 -0.75
CA TYR A 25 15.45 -5.15 -1.55
C TYR A 25 16.19 -4.10 -2.39
N GLY A 26 15.45 -3.21 -3.06
CA GLY A 26 16.03 -2.11 -3.81
C GLY A 26 16.96 -1.23 -2.97
N VAL A 27 16.56 -0.92 -1.73
CA VAL A 27 17.42 -0.20 -0.77
C VAL A 27 18.62 -1.05 -0.36
N ILE A 28 18.41 -2.27 0.12
CA ILE A 28 19.46 -3.14 0.67
C ILE A 28 20.51 -3.46 -0.38
N ASP A 29 20.10 -3.93 -1.56
CA ASP A 29 21.00 -4.34 -2.65
C ASP A 29 21.85 -3.16 -3.13
N THR A 30 21.24 -1.99 -3.30
CA THR A 30 21.95 -0.78 -3.73
C THR A 30 22.90 -0.26 -2.66
N ALA A 31 22.49 -0.29 -1.40
CA ALA A 31 23.31 0.15 -0.28
C ALA A 31 24.52 -0.77 -0.05
N LEU A 32 24.36 -2.09 -0.15
CA LEU A 32 25.46 -3.06 -0.05
C LEU A 32 26.53 -2.88 -1.15
N LYS A 33 26.13 -2.35 -2.30
CA LYS A 33 27.05 -2.06 -3.41
C LYS A 33 27.67 -0.67 -3.37
N SER A 34 27.23 0.17 -2.44
CA SER A 34 27.72 1.54 -2.31
C SER A 34 29.10 1.60 -1.65
N GLY A 35 30.03 2.37 -2.25
CA GLY A 35 31.39 2.59 -1.69
C GLY A 35 31.42 3.46 -0.43
N VAL A 36 30.33 4.18 -0.13
CA VAL A 36 30.25 5.12 1.02
C VAL A 36 29.39 4.59 2.17
N ILE A 37 28.46 3.66 1.91
CA ILE A 37 27.69 3.00 2.97
C ILE A 37 28.50 1.85 3.56
N THR A 38 28.85 1.98 4.83
CA THR A 38 29.81 1.06 5.51
C THR A 38 29.13 -0.17 6.09
N GLN A 39 27.84 -0.10 6.39
CA GLN A 39 27.03 -1.20 6.91
C GLN A 39 25.54 -0.94 6.58
N VAL A 40 24.80 -2.00 6.26
CA VAL A 40 23.37 -1.93 5.95
C VAL A 40 22.59 -2.61 7.06
N LEU A 41 21.79 -1.83 7.77
CA LEU A 41 21.07 -2.25 8.96
C LEU A 41 19.57 -2.30 8.70
N GLY A 42 18.94 -3.45 8.97
CA GLY A 42 17.49 -3.63 8.93
C GLY A 42 16.88 -3.40 10.31
N ALA A 43 15.98 -2.43 10.46
CA ALA A 43 15.33 -2.16 11.74
C ALA A 43 14.21 -3.19 12.02
N GLU A 44 14.31 -3.93 13.13
CA GLU A 44 13.28 -4.86 13.56
C GLU A 44 12.01 -4.10 13.95
N HIS A 45 10.89 -4.35 13.24
CA HIS A 45 9.64 -3.61 13.43
C HIS A 45 9.76 -2.08 13.26
N GLY A 46 10.49 -1.63 12.23
CA GLY A 46 10.58 -0.22 11.87
C GLY A 46 11.18 0.67 12.95
N ILE A 47 10.54 1.82 13.23
CA ILE A 47 11.09 2.78 14.19
C ILE A 47 11.21 2.22 15.62
N LYS A 48 10.36 1.27 16.02
CA LYS A 48 10.50 0.60 17.32
C LYS A 48 11.81 -0.16 17.45
N GLY A 49 12.29 -0.77 16.38
CA GLY A 49 13.60 -1.42 16.35
C GLY A 49 14.75 -0.43 16.49
N VAL A 50 14.63 0.75 15.89
CA VAL A 50 15.61 1.84 16.10
C VAL A 50 15.61 2.27 17.56
N LEU A 51 14.46 2.55 18.16
CA LEU A 51 14.32 2.96 19.55
C LEU A 51 14.87 1.91 20.55
N SER A 52 14.70 0.63 20.22
CA SER A 52 15.15 -0.50 21.04
C SER A 52 16.57 -0.97 20.71
N ASP A 53 17.23 -0.33 19.74
CA ASP A 53 18.57 -0.72 19.22
C ASP A 53 18.60 -2.18 18.72
N ARG A 54 17.50 -2.62 18.08
CA ARG A 54 17.36 -3.96 17.50
C ARG A 54 17.45 -3.85 15.98
N LEU A 55 18.69 -4.00 15.49
CA LEU A 55 19.05 -3.83 14.09
C LEU A 55 19.68 -5.10 13.55
N PHE A 56 19.24 -5.59 12.41
CA PHE A 56 19.80 -6.74 11.73
C PHE A 56 20.91 -6.32 10.77
N ASP A 57 22.03 -7.02 10.78
CA ASP A 57 23.08 -6.81 9.76
C ASP A 57 22.70 -7.50 8.45
N MET A 58 22.28 -6.70 7.48
CA MET A 58 21.86 -7.20 6.17
C MET A 58 23.04 -7.70 5.31
N GLY A 59 24.26 -7.32 5.64
CA GLY A 59 25.48 -7.82 4.99
C GLY A 59 25.80 -9.29 5.35
N LEU A 60 25.18 -9.83 6.40
CA LEU A 60 25.31 -11.23 6.81
C LEU A 60 24.23 -12.16 6.23
N GLU A 61 23.26 -11.60 5.53
CA GLU A 61 22.23 -12.38 4.86
C GLU A 61 22.76 -13.07 3.61
N ASP A 62 22.10 -14.17 3.24
CA ASP A 62 22.39 -14.85 1.98
C ASP A 62 21.89 -13.99 0.80
N PRO A 63 22.73 -13.68 -0.21
CA PRO A 63 22.34 -12.89 -1.36
C PRO A 63 21.11 -13.44 -2.12
N GLU A 64 20.95 -14.78 -2.18
CA GLU A 64 19.79 -15.40 -2.82
C GLU A 64 18.53 -15.17 -1.99
N GLU A 65 18.61 -15.23 -0.66
CA GLU A 65 17.47 -14.93 0.23
C GLU A 65 17.10 -13.44 0.14
N LEU A 66 18.09 -12.54 0.03
CA LEU A 66 17.82 -11.13 -0.23
C LEU A 66 17.10 -10.93 -1.56
N ARG A 67 17.52 -11.62 -2.63
CA ARG A 67 16.85 -11.55 -3.94
C ARG A 67 15.41 -12.04 -3.90
N LEU A 68 15.11 -13.05 -3.09
CA LEU A 68 13.76 -13.58 -2.90
C LEU A 68 12.82 -12.57 -2.24
N LEU A 69 13.32 -11.52 -1.59
CA LEU A 69 12.49 -10.43 -1.05
C LEU A 69 11.62 -9.77 -2.12
N LYS A 70 12.06 -9.74 -3.37
CA LYS A 70 11.27 -9.21 -4.50
C LYS A 70 9.90 -9.87 -4.64
N TYR A 71 9.80 -11.14 -4.27
CA TYR A 71 8.61 -11.98 -4.43
C TYR A 71 7.99 -12.40 -3.09
N THR A 72 8.54 -11.91 -1.98
CA THR A 72 8.07 -12.24 -0.63
C THR A 72 7.07 -11.19 -0.15
N PRO A 73 5.81 -11.54 0.10
CA PRO A 73 4.83 -10.59 0.61
C PRO A 73 5.07 -10.24 2.08
N SER A 74 4.37 -9.24 2.56
CA SER A 74 4.48 -8.72 3.93
C SER A 74 5.81 -8.04 4.23
N SER A 75 6.05 -7.69 5.49
CA SER A 75 7.25 -6.96 5.92
C SER A 75 8.30 -7.93 6.48
N ALA A 76 9.34 -8.24 5.73
CA ALA A 76 10.36 -9.21 6.14
C ALA A 76 11.16 -8.76 7.38
N LEU A 77 11.33 -7.45 7.58
CA LEU A 77 11.97 -6.89 8.77
C LEU A 77 10.99 -6.69 9.95
N GLY A 78 9.72 -7.01 9.74
CA GLY A 78 8.64 -6.61 10.63
C GLY A 78 8.21 -5.16 10.40
N SER A 79 7.02 -4.83 10.89
CA SER A 79 6.43 -3.50 10.77
C SER A 79 5.88 -3.03 12.10
N CYS A 80 5.63 -1.74 12.23
CA CYS A 80 4.92 -1.18 13.38
C CYS A 80 3.97 -0.06 12.94
N ARG A 81 2.99 0.20 13.79
CA ARG A 81 2.16 1.41 13.78
C ARG A 81 2.54 2.19 15.03
N TYR A 82 3.49 3.10 14.91
CA TYR A 82 3.99 3.91 16.00
C TYR A 82 4.18 5.34 15.52
N LYS A 83 3.49 6.26 16.15
CA LYS A 83 3.55 7.69 15.84
C LYS A 83 4.49 8.36 16.85
N ILE A 84 5.60 8.91 16.37
CA ILE A 84 6.48 9.74 17.20
C ILE A 84 5.78 11.08 17.48
N ALA A 85 5.95 11.60 18.68
CA ALA A 85 5.37 12.89 19.08
C ALA A 85 5.97 14.03 18.23
N ASP A 86 5.39 15.23 18.37
CA ASP A 86 6.04 16.43 17.88
C ASP A 86 7.30 16.70 18.71
N PRO A 87 8.49 16.95 18.11
CA PRO A 87 9.73 17.15 18.87
C PRO A 87 9.72 18.39 19.76
N GLU A 88 8.86 19.37 19.48
CA GLU A 88 8.67 20.54 20.35
C GLU A 88 7.87 20.21 21.61
N VAL A 89 7.07 19.14 21.58
CA VAL A 89 6.25 18.66 22.72
C VAL A 89 7.00 17.61 23.53
N ASP A 90 7.60 16.60 22.84
CA ASP A 90 8.37 15.51 23.46
C ASP A 90 9.46 15.03 22.50
N ASP A 91 10.71 15.28 22.86
CA ASP A 91 11.89 14.90 22.06
C ASP A 91 12.56 13.60 22.54
N THR A 92 11.93 12.85 23.46
CA THR A 92 12.51 11.63 24.07
C THR A 92 12.89 10.59 23.03
N ASP A 93 11.99 10.29 22.09
CA ASP A 93 12.25 9.34 21.00
C ASP A 93 13.38 9.83 20.08
N TYR A 94 13.43 11.12 19.78
CA TYR A 94 14.44 11.70 18.90
C TYR A 94 15.84 11.66 19.53
N ARG A 95 15.96 11.93 20.84
CA ARG A 95 17.22 11.75 21.57
C ARG A 95 17.67 10.32 21.50
N ARG A 96 16.75 9.36 21.68
CA ARG A 96 17.07 7.94 21.59
C ARG A 96 17.49 7.53 20.17
N ILE A 97 16.81 8.00 19.16
CA ILE A 97 17.19 7.78 17.75
C ILE A 97 18.59 8.33 17.48
N LEU A 98 18.89 9.55 17.96
CA LEU A 98 20.21 10.17 17.82
C LEU A 98 21.33 9.37 18.52
N GLU A 99 21.07 8.82 19.70
CA GLU A 99 22.00 7.93 20.41
C GLU A 99 22.33 6.69 19.56
N VAL A 100 21.31 6.03 19.02
CA VAL A 100 21.46 4.84 18.18
C VAL A 100 22.18 5.20 16.88
N PHE A 101 21.84 6.33 16.25
CA PHE A 101 22.53 6.80 15.06
C PHE A 101 24.00 7.10 15.31
N LYS A 102 24.35 7.70 16.45
CA LYS A 102 25.75 7.93 16.84
C LYS A 102 26.48 6.63 17.14
N LYS A 103 25.83 5.69 17.86
CA LYS A 103 26.42 4.38 18.21
C LYS A 103 26.86 3.61 16.98
N HIS A 104 26.00 3.53 15.96
CA HIS A 104 26.25 2.76 14.73
C HIS A 104 26.81 3.62 13.57
N ASN A 105 27.15 4.89 13.81
CA ASN A 105 27.57 5.85 12.78
C ASN A 105 26.59 5.89 11.59
N VAL A 106 25.28 5.95 11.88
CA VAL A 106 24.23 6.01 10.84
C VAL A 106 24.26 7.36 10.17
N ARG A 107 24.40 7.37 8.84
CA ARG A 107 24.43 8.57 8.01
C ARG A 107 23.33 8.59 6.97
N TYR A 108 22.60 7.48 6.83
CA TYR A 108 21.51 7.31 5.88
C TYR A 108 20.36 6.60 6.57
N PHE A 109 19.17 7.17 6.48
CA PHE A 109 17.95 6.57 7.03
C PHE A 109 16.88 6.48 5.94
N PHE A 110 16.45 5.25 5.66
CA PHE A 110 15.42 4.92 4.68
C PHE A 110 14.21 4.36 5.40
N TYR A 111 13.02 4.94 5.17
CA TYR A 111 11.83 4.48 5.84
C TYR A 111 10.73 4.17 4.83
N ASN A 112 10.35 2.88 4.74
CA ASN A 112 9.43 2.36 3.75
C ASN A 112 8.02 2.32 4.33
N GLY A 113 7.14 3.22 3.88
CA GLY A 113 5.80 3.35 4.42
C GLY A 113 4.89 4.35 3.74
N GLY A 114 3.71 4.57 4.32
CA GLY A 114 2.68 5.52 3.87
C GLY A 114 2.80 6.90 4.51
N ASN A 115 1.70 7.65 4.52
CA ASN A 115 1.64 9.03 5.00
C ASN A 115 2.24 9.26 6.40
N ASP A 116 1.84 8.49 7.41
CA ASP A 116 2.40 8.58 8.77
C ASP A 116 3.91 8.29 8.82
N SER A 117 4.40 7.46 7.90
CA SER A 117 5.83 7.15 7.81
C SER A 117 6.60 8.30 7.17
N MET A 118 5.99 9.03 6.24
CA MET A 118 6.58 10.23 5.66
C MET A 118 6.62 11.37 6.68
N ASP A 119 5.61 11.51 7.52
CA ASP A 119 5.62 12.42 8.68
C ASP A 119 6.75 12.07 9.66
N THR A 120 6.94 10.77 9.95
CA THR A 120 8.06 10.29 10.77
C THR A 120 9.41 10.65 10.16
N CYS A 121 9.60 10.46 8.83
CA CYS A 121 10.82 10.86 8.12
C CYS A 121 11.06 12.36 8.23
N ASN A 122 10.05 13.17 7.97
CA ASN A 122 10.12 14.63 8.03
C ASN A 122 10.58 15.10 9.43
N LYS A 123 9.93 14.60 10.48
CA LYS A 123 10.27 14.96 11.87
C LYS A 123 11.68 14.54 12.26
N ILE A 124 12.11 13.32 11.90
CA ILE A 124 13.47 12.84 12.16
C ILE A 124 14.48 13.72 11.41
N ASN A 125 14.23 14.05 10.13
CA ASN A 125 15.13 14.90 9.36
C ASN A 125 15.28 16.28 10.01
N GLN A 126 14.19 16.93 10.38
CA GLN A 126 14.19 18.24 11.04
C GLN A 126 14.97 18.21 12.37
N TYR A 127 14.73 17.19 13.20
CA TYR A 127 15.42 17.05 14.47
C TYR A 127 16.93 16.84 14.27
N MET A 128 17.35 15.96 13.34
CA MET A 128 18.77 15.73 13.07
C MET A 128 19.47 17.00 12.58
N GLN A 129 18.80 17.81 11.76
CA GLN A 129 19.30 19.10 11.32
C GLN A 129 19.43 20.08 12.49
N SER A 130 18.43 20.18 13.38
CA SER A 130 18.43 21.11 14.50
C SER A 130 19.57 20.82 15.50
N VAL A 131 19.96 19.56 15.68
CA VAL A 131 21.07 19.15 16.56
C VAL A 131 22.43 19.04 15.83
N GLY A 132 22.48 19.41 14.54
CA GLY A 132 23.70 19.41 13.74
C GLY A 132 24.27 18.00 13.45
N TYR A 133 23.43 16.96 13.48
CA TYR A 133 23.81 15.60 13.11
C TYR A 133 23.56 15.35 11.62
N GLU A 134 24.61 15.26 10.82
CA GLU A 134 24.51 15.04 9.39
C GLU A 134 24.04 13.60 9.09
N CYS A 135 22.80 13.47 8.62
CA CYS A 135 22.16 12.24 8.20
C CYS A 135 21.25 12.52 7.01
N ARG A 136 21.25 11.65 6.01
CA ARG A 136 20.34 11.72 4.85
C ARG A 136 19.11 10.88 5.13
N VAL A 137 17.93 11.52 5.19
CA VAL A 137 16.64 10.87 5.45
C VAL A 137 15.83 10.86 4.18
N MET A 138 15.43 9.66 3.73
CA MET A 138 14.64 9.45 2.52
C MET A 138 13.43 8.57 2.81
N GLY A 139 12.26 9.02 2.38
CA GLY A 139 11.06 8.21 2.33
C GLY A 139 11.08 7.26 1.12
N VAL A 140 10.72 6.01 1.36
CA VAL A 140 10.47 5.00 0.32
C VAL A 140 8.98 4.73 0.30
N PRO A 141 8.27 5.04 -0.81
CA PRO A 141 6.82 4.97 -0.84
C PRO A 141 6.31 3.54 -0.68
N LYS A 142 5.21 3.36 0.02
CA LYS A 142 4.48 2.11 0.12
C LYS A 142 3.08 2.37 0.66
N THR A 143 2.05 1.99 -0.08
CA THR A 143 0.66 1.79 0.37
C THR A 143 -0.15 1.12 -0.72
N ILE A 144 -1.06 0.21 -0.36
CA ILE A 144 -2.05 -0.32 -1.32
C ILE A 144 -3.16 0.71 -1.60
N ASP A 145 -3.38 1.65 -0.68
CA ASP A 145 -4.47 2.63 -0.78
C ASP A 145 -4.24 3.68 -1.88
N ASN A 146 -3.03 3.72 -2.46
CA ASN A 146 -2.63 4.63 -3.53
C ASN A 146 -2.84 6.12 -3.21
N ASP A 147 -2.75 6.47 -1.93
CA ASP A 147 -3.17 7.74 -1.35
C ASP A 147 -2.03 8.74 -1.07
N LEU A 148 -0.76 8.40 -1.38
CA LEU A 148 0.35 9.34 -1.22
C LEU A 148 0.27 10.47 -2.23
N PHE A 149 0.32 11.70 -1.73
CA PHE A 149 0.23 12.89 -2.56
C PHE A 149 1.48 13.10 -3.44
N GLY A 150 1.28 13.61 -4.66
CA GLY A 150 2.33 14.01 -5.58
C GLY A 150 2.90 12.90 -6.45
N THR A 151 2.76 11.63 -6.11
CA THR A 151 3.18 10.50 -6.95
C THR A 151 2.06 10.01 -7.88
N ASP A 152 2.41 9.51 -9.07
CA ASP A 152 1.43 8.92 -10.00
C ASP A 152 0.69 7.75 -9.31
N HIS A 153 1.42 6.80 -8.76
CA HIS A 153 0.87 5.68 -8.00
C HIS A 153 1.85 5.24 -6.90
N CYS A 154 1.41 4.30 -6.06
CA CYS A 154 2.17 3.82 -4.92
C CYS A 154 2.54 2.34 -5.07
N PRO A 155 3.79 1.94 -4.72
CA PRO A 155 4.17 0.53 -4.61
C PRO A 155 3.21 -0.26 -3.71
N GLY A 156 2.66 -1.34 -4.24
CA GLY A 156 1.66 -2.19 -3.59
C GLY A 156 0.25 -2.06 -4.14
N TYR A 157 -0.11 -0.89 -4.68
CA TYR A 157 -1.43 -0.64 -5.25
C TYR A 157 -1.73 -1.53 -6.46
N ALA A 158 -0.82 -1.57 -7.43
CA ALA A 158 -1.08 -2.29 -8.68
C ALA A 158 -1.22 -3.81 -8.48
N SER A 159 -0.43 -4.40 -7.59
CA SER A 159 -0.57 -5.81 -7.23
C SER A 159 -1.90 -6.10 -6.54
N ALA A 160 -2.35 -5.24 -5.62
CA ALA A 160 -3.64 -5.37 -4.98
C ALA A 160 -4.80 -5.17 -5.98
N ALA A 161 -4.68 -4.20 -6.89
CA ALA A 161 -5.65 -3.97 -7.96
C ALA A 161 -5.80 -5.19 -8.88
N LYS A 162 -4.69 -5.81 -9.30
CA LYS A 162 -4.69 -7.05 -10.09
C LYS A 162 -5.36 -8.21 -9.34
N TYR A 163 -5.05 -8.35 -8.04
CA TYR A 163 -5.67 -9.37 -7.19
C TYR A 163 -7.20 -9.19 -7.11
N ILE A 164 -7.66 -7.96 -6.87
CA ILE A 164 -9.08 -7.62 -6.76
C ILE A 164 -9.80 -7.91 -8.08
N ALA A 165 -9.28 -7.41 -9.19
CA ALA A 165 -9.89 -7.62 -10.50
C ALA A 165 -9.97 -9.10 -10.87
N THR A 166 -8.89 -9.87 -10.68
CA THR A 166 -8.86 -11.31 -10.97
C THR A 166 -9.84 -12.08 -10.09
N SER A 167 -9.83 -11.84 -8.77
CA SER A 167 -10.74 -12.51 -7.84
C SER A 167 -12.21 -12.19 -8.16
N LEU A 168 -12.48 -10.97 -8.58
CA LEU A 168 -13.84 -10.56 -8.96
C LEU A 168 -14.31 -11.25 -10.24
N MET A 169 -13.42 -11.41 -11.25
CA MET A 169 -13.72 -12.19 -12.46
C MET A 169 -14.09 -13.64 -12.13
N GLU A 170 -13.32 -14.27 -11.23
CA GLU A 170 -13.58 -15.66 -10.80
C GLU A 170 -14.91 -15.77 -10.04
N VAL A 171 -15.17 -14.85 -9.12
CA VAL A 171 -16.44 -14.78 -8.37
C VAL A 171 -17.62 -14.49 -9.30
N ASN A 172 -17.45 -13.63 -10.32
CA ASN A 172 -18.48 -13.38 -11.31
C ASN A 172 -18.88 -14.65 -12.08
N LEU A 173 -17.90 -15.46 -12.48
CA LEU A 173 -18.16 -16.74 -13.14
C LEU A 173 -18.94 -17.71 -12.23
N ASP A 174 -18.52 -17.83 -10.96
CA ASP A 174 -19.20 -18.68 -9.96
C ASP A 174 -20.64 -18.19 -9.68
N ALA A 175 -20.86 -16.89 -9.64
CA ALA A 175 -22.18 -16.31 -9.38
C ALA A 175 -23.20 -16.61 -10.50
N HIS A 176 -22.76 -16.91 -11.71
CA HIS A 176 -23.59 -17.16 -12.87
C HIS A 176 -23.85 -18.65 -13.20
N VAL A 177 -23.41 -19.60 -12.33
CA VAL A 177 -23.57 -21.04 -12.63
C VAL A 177 -24.99 -21.57 -12.42
N TYR A 178 -25.82 -20.85 -11.66
CA TYR A 178 -27.19 -21.28 -11.35
C TYR A 178 -28.22 -20.44 -12.10
N ASP A 179 -29.30 -21.09 -12.53
CA ASP A 179 -30.46 -20.47 -13.20
C ASP A 179 -31.23 -19.49 -12.30
N THR A 180 -31.11 -19.62 -10.99
CA THR A 180 -31.75 -18.74 -10.00
C THR A 180 -30.97 -17.44 -9.76
N GLY A 181 -29.77 -17.32 -10.29
CA GLY A 181 -28.91 -16.17 -10.10
C GLY A 181 -28.40 -15.97 -8.66
N MET A 182 -27.59 -14.95 -8.48
CA MET A 182 -27.03 -14.59 -7.17
C MET A 182 -26.67 -13.11 -7.12
N ILE A 183 -26.79 -12.51 -5.93
CA ILE A 183 -26.21 -11.20 -5.64
C ILE A 183 -24.93 -11.43 -4.82
N VAL A 184 -23.84 -10.79 -5.21
CA VAL A 184 -22.57 -10.81 -4.46
C VAL A 184 -22.17 -9.39 -4.10
N VAL A 185 -21.86 -9.15 -2.82
CA VAL A 185 -21.28 -7.91 -2.32
C VAL A 185 -19.84 -8.20 -1.90
N MET A 186 -18.88 -7.59 -2.60
CA MET A 186 -17.45 -7.73 -2.30
C MET A 186 -16.94 -6.48 -1.61
N GLU A 187 -16.51 -6.61 -0.36
CA GLU A 187 -15.89 -5.55 0.43
C GLU A 187 -14.39 -5.50 0.16
N ILE A 188 -13.91 -4.30 -0.15
CA ILE A 188 -12.54 -4.00 -0.56
C ILE A 188 -11.97 -2.94 0.38
N MET A 189 -10.68 -3.04 0.74
CA MET A 189 -9.98 -2.06 1.54
C MET A 189 -9.96 -0.68 0.86
N GLY A 190 -9.86 0.37 1.66
CA GLY A 190 -9.79 1.77 1.21
C GLY A 190 -10.69 2.65 2.07
N ARG A 191 -10.18 3.11 3.24
CA ARG A 191 -10.99 3.88 4.20
C ARG A 191 -11.36 5.26 3.68
N HIS A 192 -10.38 6.00 3.16
CA HIS A 192 -10.52 7.41 2.77
C HIS A 192 -10.37 7.63 1.27
N ALA A 193 -9.83 6.64 0.56
CA ALA A 193 -9.60 6.69 -0.88
C ALA A 193 -10.04 5.37 -1.53
N GLY A 194 -10.81 5.47 -2.58
CA GLY A 194 -11.49 4.35 -3.25
C GLY A 194 -10.67 3.68 -4.37
N TRP A 195 -9.38 3.94 -4.49
CA TRP A 195 -8.53 3.44 -5.57
C TRP A 195 -8.60 1.93 -5.77
N LEU A 196 -8.57 1.15 -4.66
CA LEU A 196 -8.64 -0.31 -4.71
C LEU A 196 -10.02 -0.78 -5.17
N THR A 197 -11.09 -0.19 -4.64
CA THR A 197 -12.45 -0.56 -5.01
C THR A 197 -12.75 -0.19 -6.44
N ALA A 198 -12.28 0.98 -6.90
CA ALA A 198 -12.37 1.40 -8.29
C ALA A 198 -11.66 0.43 -9.25
N ALA A 199 -10.55 -0.21 -8.82
CA ALA A 199 -9.82 -1.19 -9.63
C ALA A 199 -10.65 -2.44 -9.96
N ALA A 200 -11.73 -2.71 -9.22
CA ALA A 200 -12.69 -3.75 -9.56
C ALA A 200 -13.28 -3.57 -10.99
N ALA A 201 -13.35 -2.33 -11.47
CA ALA A 201 -13.83 -2.03 -12.81
C ALA A 201 -13.00 -2.66 -13.94
N LEU A 202 -11.70 -2.97 -13.69
CA LEU A 202 -10.86 -3.67 -14.66
C LEU A 202 -11.44 -5.00 -15.14
N ALA A 203 -12.16 -5.72 -14.28
CA ALA A 203 -12.82 -6.96 -14.64
C ALA A 203 -13.94 -6.72 -15.66
N GLY A 204 -14.57 -5.53 -15.65
CA GLY A 204 -15.62 -5.12 -16.58
C GLY A 204 -15.15 -5.01 -18.02
N GLU A 205 -13.88 -4.66 -18.26
CA GLU A 205 -13.28 -4.59 -19.60
C GLU A 205 -13.33 -5.95 -20.35
N TYR A 206 -13.44 -7.03 -19.59
CA TYR A 206 -13.52 -8.39 -20.13
C TYR A 206 -14.87 -9.05 -19.90
N GLY A 207 -15.92 -8.26 -19.61
CA GLY A 207 -17.28 -8.73 -19.42
C GLY A 207 -17.53 -9.55 -18.16
N ALA A 208 -16.63 -9.48 -17.18
CA ALA A 208 -16.70 -10.22 -15.91
C ALA A 208 -16.52 -9.29 -14.70
N GLY A 209 -16.92 -8.04 -14.86
CA GLY A 209 -16.75 -7.01 -13.85
C GLY A 209 -17.93 -6.85 -12.91
N PRO A 210 -17.80 -6.00 -11.89
CA PRO A 210 -18.92 -5.64 -11.08
C PRO A 210 -19.94 -4.85 -11.90
N ASP A 211 -21.20 -5.00 -11.54
CA ASP A 211 -22.29 -4.19 -12.08
C ASP A 211 -22.35 -2.83 -11.41
N LEU A 212 -21.94 -2.76 -10.14
CA LEU A 212 -21.99 -1.56 -9.32
C LEU A 212 -20.71 -1.43 -8.48
N ILE A 213 -20.20 -0.20 -8.35
CA ILE A 213 -19.01 0.15 -7.57
C ILE A 213 -19.32 1.36 -6.70
N TYR A 214 -19.16 1.24 -5.38
CA TYR A 214 -19.36 2.33 -4.43
C TYR A 214 -18.08 2.74 -3.75
N LEU A 215 -17.71 4.02 -3.89
CA LEU A 215 -16.44 4.60 -3.46
C LEU A 215 -16.63 5.58 -2.28
N PRO A 216 -15.62 5.76 -1.42
CA PRO A 216 -15.70 6.67 -0.28
C PRO A 216 -15.56 8.15 -0.65
N GLU A 217 -15.29 8.48 -1.92
CA GLU A 217 -15.17 9.85 -2.41
C GLU A 217 -16.55 10.55 -2.54
N VAL A 218 -17.64 9.77 -2.50
CA VAL A 218 -19.00 10.26 -2.67
C VAL A 218 -19.90 9.69 -1.58
N ASP A 219 -20.93 10.48 -1.19
CA ASP A 219 -21.86 10.08 -0.15
C ASP A 219 -22.67 8.85 -0.57
N PHE A 220 -22.80 7.90 0.35
CA PHE A 220 -23.55 6.67 0.17
C PHE A 220 -25.01 6.84 0.60
N SER A 221 -25.93 6.33 -0.20
CA SER A 221 -27.36 6.29 0.11
C SER A 221 -27.85 4.84 0.11
N MET A 222 -28.25 4.33 1.27
CA MET A 222 -28.78 2.97 1.41
C MET A 222 -30.04 2.75 0.55
N PRO A 223 -31.02 3.67 0.49
CA PRO A 223 -32.17 3.50 -0.38
C PRO A 223 -31.79 3.40 -1.87
N GLN A 224 -30.85 4.28 -2.35
CA GLN A 224 -30.40 4.25 -3.73
C GLN A 224 -29.64 2.97 -4.05
N PHE A 225 -28.78 2.51 -3.14
CA PHE A 225 -28.06 1.25 -3.25
C PHE A 225 -29.01 0.06 -3.46
N ILE A 226 -30.07 -0.03 -2.65
CA ILE A 226 -31.09 -1.10 -2.76
C ILE A 226 -31.80 -1.03 -4.10
N GLU A 227 -32.17 0.16 -4.56
CA GLU A 227 -32.84 0.36 -5.86
C GLU A 227 -31.93 -0.04 -7.02
N ASP A 228 -30.66 0.37 -7.01
CA ASP A 228 -29.67 0.03 -8.03
C ASP A 228 -29.48 -1.50 -8.13
N VAL A 229 -29.31 -2.18 -6.99
CA VAL A 229 -29.14 -3.64 -6.96
C VAL A 229 -30.40 -4.34 -7.45
N LYS A 230 -31.60 -3.90 -7.02
CA LYS A 230 -32.89 -4.46 -7.48
C LYS A 230 -33.04 -4.32 -8.99
N ARG A 231 -32.72 -3.15 -9.56
CA ARG A 231 -32.76 -2.88 -10.99
C ARG A 231 -31.85 -3.82 -11.76
N VAL A 232 -30.56 -3.91 -11.38
CA VAL A 232 -29.59 -4.77 -12.06
C VAL A 232 -30.00 -6.24 -11.95
N TYR A 233 -30.42 -6.68 -10.75
CA TYR A 233 -30.84 -8.06 -10.53
C TYR A 233 -32.06 -8.45 -11.34
N ALA A 234 -33.04 -7.52 -11.48
CA ALA A 234 -34.23 -7.76 -12.32
C ALA A 234 -33.86 -7.84 -13.80
N GLU A 235 -32.90 -7.07 -14.28
CA GLU A 235 -32.48 -7.03 -15.68
C GLU A 235 -31.59 -8.23 -16.06
N LYS A 236 -30.67 -8.63 -15.19
CA LYS A 236 -29.59 -9.61 -15.49
C LYS A 236 -29.77 -10.96 -14.81
N GLY A 237 -30.66 -11.08 -13.83
CA GLY A 237 -30.78 -12.26 -12.97
C GLY A 237 -29.65 -12.44 -11.94
N SER A 238 -28.65 -11.58 -11.96
CA SER A 238 -27.52 -11.55 -11.02
C SER A 238 -27.07 -10.10 -10.80
N CYS A 239 -26.33 -9.84 -9.72
CA CYS A 239 -25.71 -8.55 -9.48
C CYS A 239 -24.41 -8.72 -8.68
N ILE A 240 -23.32 -8.19 -9.21
CA ILE A 240 -22.02 -8.17 -8.54
C ILE A 240 -21.72 -6.74 -8.13
N VAL A 241 -21.49 -6.53 -6.83
CA VAL A 241 -21.27 -5.21 -6.26
C VAL A 241 -19.89 -5.17 -5.60
N ALA A 242 -19.07 -4.18 -5.92
CA ALA A 242 -17.85 -3.85 -5.22
C ALA A 242 -18.11 -2.64 -4.31
N VAL A 243 -17.75 -2.76 -3.03
CA VAL A 243 -17.93 -1.68 -2.04
C VAL A 243 -16.62 -1.42 -1.31
N SER A 244 -16.28 -0.15 -1.14
CA SER A 244 -15.17 0.22 -0.24
C SER A 244 -15.61 0.10 1.22
N GLU A 245 -14.72 -0.42 2.08
CA GLU A 245 -14.94 -0.46 3.53
C GLU A 245 -15.22 0.92 4.13
N GLY A 246 -14.77 1.99 3.44
CA GLY A 246 -14.84 3.38 3.87
C GLY A 246 -16.06 4.16 3.36
N ILE A 247 -17.05 3.54 2.71
CA ILE A 247 -18.27 4.25 2.31
C ILE A 247 -18.96 4.86 3.52
N HIS A 248 -19.48 6.07 3.37
CA HIS A 248 -20.06 6.85 4.46
C HIS A 248 -21.28 7.62 4.00
N TYR A 249 -22.16 7.94 4.93
CA TYR A 249 -23.31 8.79 4.73
C TYR A 249 -22.91 10.28 4.63
N GLU A 250 -23.84 11.13 4.20
CA GLU A 250 -23.66 12.59 4.08
C GLU A 250 -23.18 13.25 5.40
N ASP A 251 -23.54 12.70 6.55
CA ASP A 251 -23.10 13.17 7.87
C ASP A 251 -21.68 12.73 8.25
N GLY A 252 -21.01 11.99 7.38
CA GLY A 252 -19.66 11.45 7.55
C GLY A 252 -19.59 10.16 8.38
N GLY A 253 -20.72 9.61 8.84
CA GLY A 253 -20.78 8.34 9.55
C GLY A 253 -20.52 7.16 8.61
N PHE A 254 -19.56 6.28 8.97
CA PHE A 254 -19.29 5.07 8.18
C PHE A 254 -20.51 4.14 8.17
N VAL A 255 -20.81 3.57 7.01
CA VAL A 255 -21.92 2.61 6.85
C VAL A 255 -21.67 1.33 7.66
N SER A 256 -20.40 0.96 7.84
CA SER A 256 -19.96 -0.23 8.61
C SER A 256 -19.47 0.11 10.01
N GLU A 257 -20.01 1.07 10.71
CA GLU A 257 -19.62 1.28 12.11
C GLU A 257 -19.86 0.01 12.95
N ALA A 258 -18.88 -0.89 12.88
CA ALA A 258 -18.74 -1.90 13.90
C ALA A 258 -18.49 -1.17 15.24
N LYS A 259 -19.36 -1.34 16.22
CA LYS A 259 -19.22 -0.80 17.58
C LYS A 259 -18.04 -1.43 18.33
N VAL A 260 -16.89 -1.54 17.67
CA VAL A 260 -15.67 -2.08 18.27
C VAL A 260 -14.71 -0.93 18.52
N ALA A 261 -14.68 -0.51 19.75
CA ALA A 261 -13.92 0.60 20.29
C ALA A 261 -12.41 0.34 20.37
N ALA A 262 -11.76 -0.06 19.30
CA ALA A 262 -10.29 -0.18 19.26
C ALA A 262 -9.73 0.57 18.06
N ASN A 263 -9.03 1.68 18.32
CA ASN A 263 -8.21 2.34 17.33
C ASN A 263 -6.90 1.56 17.14
N ASP A 264 -6.36 1.60 15.93
CA ASP A 264 -5.01 1.09 15.65
C ASP A 264 -3.93 1.99 16.29
N GLY A 265 -2.65 1.59 16.17
CA GLY A 265 -1.53 2.35 16.73
C GLY A 265 -1.30 3.73 16.10
N PHE A 266 -2.02 4.08 15.03
CA PHE A 266 -2.05 5.42 14.42
C PHE A 266 -3.32 6.20 14.78
N GLY A 267 -4.26 5.60 15.51
CA GLY A 267 -5.50 6.23 15.94
C GLY A 267 -6.70 6.05 15.00
N HIS A 268 -6.60 5.16 14.02
CA HIS A 268 -7.68 4.90 13.07
C HIS A 268 -8.68 3.86 13.61
N ALA A 269 -9.99 4.11 13.42
CA ALA A 269 -11.03 3.14 13.74
C ALA A 269 -10.87 1.85 12.92
N GLN A 270 -11.16 0.70 13.50
CA GLN A 270 -11.23 -0.56 12.75
C GLN A 270 -12.60 -0.65 12.08
N LEU A 271 -12.60 -0.80 10.74
CA LEU A 271 -13.79 -1.05 9.93
C LEU A 271 -13.87 -2.55 9.61
N GLY A 272 -15.05 -3.06 9.28
CA GLY A 272 -15.26 -4.43 8.85
C GLY A 272 -16.70 -4.88 9.01
N GLY A 273 -17.05 -5.96 8.31
CA GLY A 273 -18.40 -6.52 8.35
C GLY A 273 -19.41 -5.80 7.44
N LEU A 274 -18.97 -4.87 6.61
CA LEU A 274 -19.82 -4.14 5.67
C LEU A 274 -20.50 -5.09 4.68
N ALA A 275 -19.72 -5.99 4.05
CA ALA A 275 -20.27 -6.95 3.08
C ALA A 275 -21.34 -7.84 3.70
N ALA A 276 -21.14 -8.31 4.92
CA ALA A 276 -22.11 -9.15 5.63
C ALA A 276 -23.40 -8.39 5.94
N MET A 277 -23.29 -7.13 6.39
CA MET A 277 -24.41 -6.27 6.70
C MET A 277 -25.21 -5.93 5.44
N LEU A 278 -24.56 -5.48 4.36
CA LEU A 278 -25.22 -5.18 3.09
C LEU A 278 -25.87 -6.44 2.46
N ALA A 279 -25.22 -7.59 2.57
CA ALA A 279 -25.78 -8.86 2.10
C ALA A 279 -27.07 -9.23 2.85
N GLN A 280 -27.13 -8.99 4.16
CA GLN A 280 -28.34 -9.24 4.94
C GLN A 280 -29.48 -8.30 4.53
N VAL A 281 -29.18 -6.99 4.37
CA VAL A 281 -30.17 -6.01 3.88
C VAL A 281 -30.72 -6.42 2.52
N LEU A 282 -29.83 -6.75 1.56
CA LEU A 282 -30.27 -7.14 0.21
C LEU A 282 -31.07 -8.45 0.21
N LYS A 283 -30.73 -9.39 1.09
CA LYS A 283 -31.51 -10.64 1.22
C LYS A 283 -32.94 -10.38 1.70
N GLU A 284 -33.11 -9.49 2.66
CA GLU A 284 -34.42 -9.08 3.17
C GLU A 284 -35.24 -8.33 2.11
N GLU A 285 -34.59 -7.45 1.37
CA GLU A 285 -35.22 -6.59 0.37
C GLU A 285 -35.56 -7.27 -0.98
N THR A 286 -34.81 -8.32 -1.36
CA THR A 286 -34.94 -8.97 -2.66
C THR A 286 -35.43 -10.41 -2.59
N GLY A 287 -35.29 -11.09 -1.46
CA GLY A 287 -35.50 -12.54 -1.32
C GLY A 287 -34.49 -13.39 -2.10
N ALA A 288 -33.49 -12.80 -2.75
CA ALA A 288 -32.49 -13.48 -3.56
C ALA A 288 -31.48 -14.24 -2.69
N LYS A 289 -30.70 -15.11 -3.35
CA LYS A 289 -29.48 -15.69 -2.75
C LYS A 289 -28.40 -14.60 -2.75
N VAL A 290 -27.98 -14.15 -1.57
CA VAL A 290 -26.96 -13.10 -1.44
C VAL A 290 -25.71 -13.64 -0.72
N ARG A 291 -24.52 -13.22 -1.16
CA ARG A 291 -23.22 -13.49 -0.54
C ARG A 291 -22.49 -12.19 -0.26
N GLY A 292 -22.00 -12.03 0.97
CA GLY A 292 -20.99 -11.03 1.33
C GLY A 292 -19.61 -11.68 1.32
N ILE A 293 -18.64 -11.04 0.69
CA ILE A 293 -17.24 -11.48 0.62
C ILE A 293 -16.36 -10.32 1.06
N GLU A 294 -15.57 -10.51 2.12
CA GLU A 294 -14.54 -9.58 2.54
C GLU A 294 -13.18 -10.08 2.01
N LEU A 295 -12.52 -9.29 1.15
CA LEU A 295 -11.17 -9.64 0.69
C LEU A 295 -10.13 -9.49 1.79
N ASN A 296 -10.36 -8.56 2.70
CA ASN A 296 -9.55 -8.34 3.91
C ASN A 296 -8.04 -8.40 3.62
N LEU A 297 -7.24 -9.16 4.39
CA LEU A 297 -5.78 -9.25 4.25
C LEU A 297 -5.32 -9.87 2.92
N LEU A 298 -6.14 -10.70 2.28
CA LEU A 298 -5.75 -11.43 1.06
C LEU A 298 -5.34 -10.47 -0.07
N GLN A 299 -6.07 -9.37 -0.27
CA GLN A 299 -5.80 -8.40 -1.32
C GLN A 299 -4.44 -7.69 -1.19
N ARG A 300 -3.84 -7.64 0.01
CA ARG A 300 -2.55 -6.99 0.23
C ARG A 300 -1.37 -7.96 0.35
N CYS A 301 -1.60 -9.27 0.41
CA CYS A 301 -0.55 -10.28 0.55
C CYS A 301 -0.56 -11.34 -0.55
N GLY A 302 -1.42 -11.22 -1.57
CA GLY A 302 -1.59 -12.17 -2.65
C GLY A 302 -0.43 -12.15 -3.65
N ALA A 303 0.77 -12.57 -3.23
CA ALA A 303 1.99 -12.52 -4.05
C ALA A 303 1.90 -13.32 -5.36
N HIS A 304 1.03 -14.32 -5.45
CA HIS A 304 0.82 -15.14 -6.66
C HIS A 304 0.11 -14.39 -7.79
N LEU A 305 -0.55 -13.27 -7.48
CA LEU A 305 -1.20 -12.36 -8.43
C LEU A 305 -0.55 -10.97 -8.43
N ALA A 306 0.67 -10.84 -7.90
CA ALA A 306 1.36 -9.56 -7.95
C ALA A 306 1.60 -9.11 -9.40
N SER A 307 1.68 -7.80 -9.63
CA SER A 307 2.09 -7.22 -10.90
C SER A 307 3.61 -7.20 -11.00
N GLU A 308 4.18 -7.69 -12.11
CA GLU A 308 5.63 -7.57 -12.33
C GLU A 308 6.05 -6.10 -12.46
N THR A 309 5.22 -5.27 -13.09
CA THR A 309 5.42 -3.80 -13.14
C THR A 309 5.56 -3.22 -11.73
N ASP A 310 4.67 -3.56 -10.81
CA ASP A 310 4.70 -3.09 -9.42
C ASP A 310 5.95 -3.58 -8.68
N ILE A 311 6.38 -4.83 -8.91
CA ILE A 311 7.61 -5.38 -8.34
C ILE A 311 8.84 -4.59 -8.82
N GLU A 312 8.96 -4.38 -10.14
CA GLU A 312 10.09 -3.67 -10.74
C GLU A 312 10.15 -2.21 -10.30
N GLU A 313 9.03 -1.52 -10.28
CA GLU A 313 8.93 -0.13 -9.84
C GLU A 313 9.18 0.01 -8.33
N SER A 314 8.75 -0.97 -7.52
CA SER A 314 9.09 -1.04 -6.10
C SER A 314 10.61 -1.13 -5.88
N VAL A 315 11.30 -2.00 -6.61
CA VAL A 315 12.77 -2.09 -6.56
C VAL A 315 13.40 -0.77 -7.02
N MET A 316 12.89 -0.18 -8.10
CA MET A 316 13.36 1.11 -8.64
C MET A 316 13.23 2.23 -7.61
N SER A 317 12.13 2.29 -6.85
CA SER A 317 11.94 3.30 -5.79
C SER A 317 12.98 3.18 -4.68
N GLY A 318 13.24 1.96 -4.21
CA GLY A 318 14.26 1.69 -3.18
C GLY A 318 15.66 2.04 -3.65
N LYS A 319 16.03 1.65 -4.87
CA LYS A 319 17.30 1.99 -5.50
C LYS A 319 17.48 3.50 -5.61
N ALA A 320 16.47 4.20 -6.13
CA ALA A 320 16.51 5.65 -6.31
C ALA A 320 16.67 6.39 -4.97
N ALA A 321 16.06 5.90 -3.88
CA ALA A 321 16.24 6.49 -2.55
C ALA A 321 17.71 6.46 -2.12
N VAL A 322 18.40 5.34 -2.32
CA VAL A 322 19.82 5.21 -1.96
C VAL A 322 20.71 6.07 -2.85
N GLU A 323 20.53 6.01 -4.17
CA GLU A 323 21.33 6.77 -5.13
C GLU A 323 21.24 8.27 -4.88
N ASN A 324 20.04 8.80 -4.62
CA ASN A 324 19.84 10.20 -4.31
C ASN A 324 20.43 10.60 -2.94
N ALA A 325 20.26 9.75 -1.91
CA ALA A 325 20.86 10.00 -0.59
C ALA A 325 22.40 10.07 -0.67
N VAL A 326 23.01 9.13 -1.40
CA VAL A 326 24.47 9.12 -1.64
C VAL A 326 24.93 10.35 -2.43
N ALA A 327 24.11 10.81 -3.39
CA ALA A 327 24.36 12.07 -4.11
C ALA A 327 24.18 13.34 -3.25
N GLY A 328 23.75 13.21 -1.99
CA GLY A 328 23.66 14.31 -1.02
C GLY A 328 22.25 14.86 -0.82
N ILE A 329 21.22 14.22 -1.37
CA ILE A 329 19.81 14.61 -1.20
C ILE A 329 19.30 14.07 0.16
N THR A 330 18.48 14.88 0.80
CA THR A 330 17.76 14.52 2.04
C THR A 330 16.40 15.20 2.04
N ASP A 331 15.52 14.83 2.97
CA ASP A 331 14.19 15.43 3.15
C ASP A 331 13.27 15.22 1.94
N LYS A 332 13.41 14.07 1.30
CA LYS A 332 12.60 13.72 0.13
C LYS A 332 11.99 12.33 0.27
N MET A 333 10.85 12.15 -0.38
CA MET A 333 10.31 10.84 -0.73
C MET A 333 10.56 10.59 -2.21
N VAL A 334 10.87 9.35 -2.57
CA VAL A 334 10.82 8.95 -3.97
C VAL A 334 9.37 8.82 -4.40
N GLY A 335 9.00 9.46 -5.50
CA GLY A 335 7.72 9.33 -6.17
C GLY A 335 7.89 8.81 -7.59
N PHE A 336 6.77 8.58 -8.27
CA PHE A 336 6.72 8.16 -9.67
C PHE A 336 6.09 9.23 -10.54
N GLN A 337 6.71 9.51 -11.68
CA GLN A 337 6.17 10.28 -12.77
C GLN A 337 5.99 9.37 -13.97
N CYS A 338 4.74 9.22 -14.42
CA CYS A 338 4.41 8.27 -15.47
C CYS A 338 3.79 8.98 -16.67
N THR A 339 4.07 8.43 -17.87
CA THR A 339 3.39 8.80 -19.11
C THR A 339 2.71 7.57 -19.72
N ARG A 340 1.58 7.81 -20.41
CA ARG A 340 0.75 6.78 -21.07
C ARG A 340 0.48 7.12 -22.54
N ASP A 341 1.44 7.80 -23.17
CA ASP A 341 1.28 8.33 -24.53
C ASP A 341 1.27 7.23 -25.60
N ASN A 342 0.28 7.26 -26.49
CA ASN A 342 0.14 6.32 -27.61
C ASN A 342 0.16 4.84 -27.19
N GLY A 343 -0.44 4.52 -26.04
CA GLY A 343 -0.46 3.16 -25.50
C GLY A 343 0.87 2.66 -24.93
N LYS A 344 1.88 3.55 -24.83
CA LYS A 344 3.18 3.23 -24.21
C LYS A 344 3.24 3.77 -22.79
N TYR A 345 3.34 2.87 -21.85
CA TYR A 345 3.58 3.20 -20.44
C TYR A 345 5.08 3.38 -20.17
N VAL A 346 5.44 4.47 -19.51
CA VAL A 346 6.82 4.73 -19.04
C VAL A 346 6.75 5.35 -17.66
N CYS A 347 7.42 4.73 -16.70
CA CYS A 347 7.56 5.23 -15.33
C CYS A 347 9.00 5.70 -15.08
N LYS A 348 9.14 6.82 -14.38
CA LYS A 348 10.41 7.38 -13.89
C LYS A 348 10.27 7.76 -12.44
N THR A 349 11.37 7.73 -11.70
CA THR A 349 11.39 8.26 -10.33
C THR A 349 11.54 9.78 -10.33
N GLU A 350 10.86 10.41 -9.39
CA GLU A 350 11.01 11.81 -9.04
C GLU A 350 11.20 11.99 -7.53
N LEU A 351 11.49 13.20 -7.08
CA LEU A 351 11.70 13.51 -5.67
C LEU A 351 10.64 14.50 -5.19
N LEU A 352 9.88 14.09 -4.19
CA LEU A 352 8.84 14.89 -3.54
C LEU A 352 9.32 15.36 -2.17
N ASN A 353 8.95 16.57 -1.76
CA ASN A 353 9.25 17.02 -0.41
C ASN A 353 8.46 16.20 0.61
N LEU A 354 9.08 15.78 1.71
CA LEU A 354 8.37 15.06 2.78
C LEU A 354 7.24 15.89 3.38
N THR A 355 7.43 17.22 3.48
CA THR A 355 6.40 18.15 3.97
C THR A 355 5.13 18.18 3.13
N ASP A 356 5.25 17.97 1.82
CA ASP A 356 4.12 18.04 0.88
C ASP A 356 3.32 16.72 0.88
N VAL A 357 4.01 15.61 1.16
CA VAL A 357 3.42 14.26 1.19
C VAL A 357 2.80 13.95 2.56
N ALA A 358 3.48 14.36 3.64
CA ALA A 358 3.01 14.06 4.98
C ALA A 358 1.63 14.69 5.25
N ASN A 359 0.70 13.88 5.75
CA ASN A 359 -0.66 14.29 6.12
C ASN A 359 -1.54 14.81 4.94
N THR A 360 -1.19 14.50 3.70
CA THR A 360 -2.00 14.82 2.52
C THR A 360 -2.41 13.51 1.83
N GLU A 361 -3.69 13.34 1.54
CA GLU A 361 -4.23 12.16 0.88
C GLU A 361 -4.61 12.46 -0.58
N LYS A 362 -4.26 11.53 -1.49
CA LYS A 362 -4.67 11.54 -2.88
C LYS A 362 -5.90 10.66 -3.06
N LYS A 363 -7.01 11.24 -3.49
CA LYS A 363 -8.29 10.56 -3.73
C LYS A 363 -8.50 10.28 -5.21
N VAL A 364 -9.45 9.38 -5.51
CA VAL A 364 -9.93 9.18 -6.89
C VAL A 364 -10.56 10.49 -7.36
N PRO A 365 -10.17 11.04 -8.54
CA PRO A 365 -10.77 12.24 -9.08
C PRO A 365 -12.29 12.07 -9.26
N LEU A 366 -13.08 13.04 -8.83
CA LEU A 366 -14.54 12.96 -8.92
C LEU A 366 -15.03 12.84 -10.37
N GLU A 367 -14.31 13.42 -11.31
CA GLU A 367 -14.60 13.29 -12.75
C GLU A 367 -14.31 11.89 -13.32
N TRP A 368 -13.67 11.00 -12.55
CA TRP A 368 -13.48 9.59 -12.89
C TRP A 368 -14.56 8.69 -12.28
N ILE A 369 -15.49 9.24 -11.52
CA ILE A 369 -16.66 8.56 -10.98
C ILE A 369 -17.87 8.91 -11.86
N ASN A 370 -18.71 7.93 -12.18
CA ASN A 370 -19.89 8.18 -12.99
C ASN A 370 -20.92 9.06 -12.25
N LYS A 371 -21.84 9.65 -13.01
CA LYS A 371 -22.84 10.59 -12.47
C LYS A 371 -23.80 9.96 -11.46
N GLU A 372 -24.05 8.68 -11.58
CA GLU A 372 -24.90 7.89 -10.70
C GLU A 372 -24.19 7.49 -9.40
N HIS A 373 -22.88 7.79 -9.24
CA HIS A 373 -22.04 7.48 -8.10
C HIS A 373 -21.97 5.98 -7.77
N ASN A 374 -22.10 5.12 -8.77
CA ASN A 374 -22.12 3.66 -8.64
C ASN A 374 -21.23 2.95 -9.68
N GLY A 375 -20.24 3.64 -10.21
CA GLY A 375 -19.27 3.14 -11.20
C GLY A 375 -18.15 4.12 -11.44
N VAL A 376 -17.21 3.74 -12.31
CA VAL A 376 -16.08 4.59 -12.74
C VAL A 376 -16.06 4.78 -14.25
N GLU A 377 -15.45 5.88 -14.69
CA GLU A 377 -15.31 6.27 -16.10
C GLU A 377 -14.01 5.70 -16.71
N GLN A 378 -13.92 5.67 -18.03
CA GLN A 378 -12.79 5.14 -18.80
C GLN A 378 -11.42 5.69 -18.39
N PRO A 379 -11.25 6.98 -18.02
CA PRO A 379 -9.94 7.50 -17.58
C PRO A 379 -9.33 6.74 -16.40
N PHE A 380 -10.17 6.20 -15.49
CA PHE A 380 -9.68 5.35 -14.41
C PHE A 380 -9.08 4.04 -14.95
N ILE A 381 -9.74 3.40 -15.90
CA ILE A 381 -9.27 2.16 -16.53
C ILE A 381 -7.93 2.41 -17.24
N ASP A 382 -7.86 3.47 -18.04
CA ASP A 382 -6.65 3.87 -18.79
C ASP A 382 -5.48 4.17 -17.85
N TYR A 383 -5.77 4.70 -16.65
CA TYR A 383 -4.77 4.94 -15.62
C TYR A 383 -4.22 3.64 -15.04
N VAL A 384 -5.08 2.71 -14.63
CA VAL A 384 -4.69 1.55 -13.83
C VAL A 384 -4.24 0.35 -14.66
N LEU A 385 -4.77 0.16 -15.87
CA LEU A 385 -4.48 -1.01 -16.71
C LEU A 385 -2.98 -1.22 -16.98
N PRO A 386 -2.16 -0.19 -17.29
CA PRO A 386 -0.72 -0.36 -17.47
C PRO A 386 0.02 -0.82 -16.21
N LEU A 387 -0.49 -0.50 -15.04
CA LEU A 387 0.17 -0.78 -13.76
C LEU A 387 0.10 -2.26 -13.38
N ILE A 388 -0.95 -2.96 -13.81
CA ILE A 388 -1.18 -4.37 -13.44
C ILE A 388 -0.48 -5.38 -14.35
N GLN A 389 0.39 -4.93 -15.24
CA GLN A 389 0.98 -5.76 -16.28
C GLN A 389 2.09 -6.68 -15.77
N GLY A 390 2.27 -7.78 -16.49
CA GLY A 390 3.30 -8.78 -16.25
C GLY A 390 2.94 -9.77 -15.11
N GLU A 391 3.52 -10.98 -15.26
CA GLU A 391 3.34 -12.06 -14.28
C GLU A 391 4.61 -12.22 -13.44
N PRO A 392 4.49 -12.32 -12.10
CA PRO A 392 5.66 -12.49 -11.25
C PRO A 392 6.29 -13.87 -11.51
N ASN A 393 7.59 -13.90 -11.73
CA ASN A 393 8.32 -15.16 -11.77
C ASN A 393 8.56 -15.67 -10.35
N LEU A 394 7.47 -16.03 -9.67
CA LEU A 394 7.47 -16.45 -8.28
C LEU A 394 8.16 -17.82 -8.14
N PRO A 395 9.32 -17.89 -7.45
CA PRO A 395 10.00 -19.16 -7.22
C PRO A 395 9.12 -20.15 -6.43
N LYS A 396 9.19 -21.43 -6.78
CA LYS A 396 8.39 -22.48 -6.15
C LYS A 396 9.25 -23.67 -5.71
N VAL A 397 8.85 -24.29 -4.61
CA VAL A 397 9.33 -25.59 -4.14
C VAL A 397 8.10 -26.47 -3.93
N ASP A 398 8.09 -27.64 -4.53
CA ASP A 398 6.96 -28.58 -4.48
C ASP A 398 5.61 -27.92 -4.86
N SER A 399 5.66 -27.07 -5.89
CA SER A 399 4.52 -26.27 -6.40
C SER A 399 4.01 -25.17 -5.46
N LEU A 400 4.58 -24.98 -4.28
CA LEU A 400 4.26 -23.90 -3.36
C LEU A 400 5.25 -22.73 -3.47
N PRO A 401 4.81 -21.49 -3.23
CA PRO A 401 5.70 -20.33 -3.26
C PRO A 401 6.90 -20.47 -2.32
N ARG A 402 8.09 -20.14 -2.82
CA ARG A 402 9.32 -20.07 -2.04
C ARG A 402 9.60 -18.62 -1.65
N PHE A 403 9.33 -18.29 -0.40
CA PHE A 403 9.60 -16.98 0.15
C PHE A 403 10.97 -16.90 0.85
N ALA A 404 11.49 -15.69 0.99
CA ALA A 404 12.78 -15.43 1.64
C ALA A 404 12.80 -15.90 3.10
N LYS A 405 13.95 -16.42 3.52
CA LYS A 405 14.22 -16.83 4.91
C LYS A 405 15.49 -16.13 5.39
N LEU A 406 15.32 -14.94 5.96
CA LEU A 406 16.43 -14.15 6.49
C LEU A 406 16.96 -14.73 7.81
N LYS A 407 18.27 -14.64 8.03
CA LYS A 407 18.95 -15.04 9.28
C LYS A 407 18.63 -14.09 10.43
N LYS A 408 18.43 -12.81 10.12
CA LYS A 408 18.11 -11.73 11.09
C LYS A 408 19.12 -11.65 12.23
N VAL A 409 20.41 -11.60 11.90
CA VAL A 409 21.48 -11.49 12.87
C VAL A 409 21.53 -10.08 13.44
N LEU A 410 21.26 -9.93 14.73
CA LEU A 410 21.34 -8.64 15.42
C LEU A 410 22.78 -8.15 15.52
N VAL A 411 22.99 -6.85 15.26
CA VAL A 411 24.26 -6.18 15.60
C VAL A 411 24.39 -6.03 17.11
N LYS A 412 25.64 -6.11 17.59
CA LYS A 412 25.96 -6.01 19.03
C LYS A 412 26.19 -4.56 19.46
#